data_abfd490e3b5b174f68e24bf96a3f1b50
#
_entry.id   abfd490e3b5b174f68e24bf96a3f1b50
#
_cell.length_a   1.000
_cell.length_b   1.000
_cell.length_c   1.000
_cell.angle_alpha   90.00
_cell.angle_beta   90.00
_cell.angle_gamma   90.00
#
_symmetry.space_group_name_H-M   'P 1'
#
loop_
_entity.id
_entity.type
_entity.pdbx_description
1 polymer ?
#
loop_
_entity_poly.entity_id
_entity_poly.type
_entity_poly.pdbx_seq_one_letter_code
_entity_poly.pdbx_strand_id
1 'polypeptide(L)' 'MTSIGSGVLEIRIHTGVEHRVFYVAKFREAVYVLHAFEKKRQKTSKQNIELGRARLSQLLAQRRRNDG' A
#
# COMPACT_ATOMS: atom_id res chain seq x y z
N MET A 1 -7.69 -5.38 8.47
CA MET A 1 -8.25 -5.18 7.13
C MET A 1 -7.91 -3.79 6.64
N THR A 2 -7.38 -3.69 5.44
CA THR A 2 -7.03 -2.37 4.89
C THR A 2 -8.15 -1.82 4.04
N SER A 3 -8.33 -0.49 4.06
CA SER A 3 -9.35 0.21 3.27
C SER A 3 -8.80 0.73 1.94
N ILE A 4 -7.58 0.31 1.56
CA ILE A 4 -6.96 0.76 0.32
C ILE A 4 -7.59 0.09 -0.91
N GLY A 5 -7.79 -1.22 -0.85
CA GLY A 5 -8.40 -1.94 -1.95
C GLY A 5 -8.15 -3.43 -1.88
N SER A 6 -8.73 -4.16 -2.83
CA SER A 6 -8.62 -5.61 -2.88
C SER A 6 -7.18 -6.05 -3.14
N GLY A 7 -6.69 -7.00 -2.35
CA GLY A 7 -5.34 -7.54 -2.51
C GLY A 7 -4.24 -6.72 -1.86
N VAL A 8 -4.58 -5.61 -1.22
CA VAL A 8 -3.60 -4.78 -0.51
C VAL A 8 -3.45 -5.28 0.92
N LEU A 9 -2.20 -5.44 1.35
CA LEU A 9 -1.85 -5.89 2.69
C LEU A 9 -1.12 -4.77 3.42
N GLU A 10 -1.10 -4.87 4.74
CA GLU A 10 -0.44 -3.89 5.60
C GLU A 10 0.55 -4.59 6.51
N ILE A 11 1.78 -4.08 6.56
CA ILE A 11 2.79 -4.51 7.53
C ILE A 11 2.95 -3.43 8.58
N ARG A 12 3.01 -3.86 9.85
CA ARG A 12 3.30 -2.98 10.98
C ARG A 12 4.71 -3.25 11.47
N ILE A 13 5.51 -2.20 11.57
CA ILE A 13 6.89 -2.31 12.02
C ILE A 13 7.08 -1.44 13.26
N HIS A 14 7.53 -2.04 14.36
CA HIS A 14 7.74 -1.32 15.62
C HIS A 14 9.24 -1.24 15.91
N THR A 15 9.81 -0.05 15.77
CA THR A 15 11.23 0.18 16.06
C THR A 15 11.40 1.42 16.94
N GLY A 16 10.60 1.51 18.02
CA GLY A 16 10.52 2.74 18.81
C GLY A 16 9.48 3.70 18.25
N VAL A 17 9.40 3.79 16.92
CA VAL A 17 8.35 4.51 16.22
C VAL A 17 7.57 3.48 15.40
N GLU A 18 6.27 3.67 15.29
CA GLU A 18 5.44 2.74 14.52
C GLU A 18 5.43 3.12 13.05
N HIS A 19 5.78 2.16 12.21
CA HIS A 19 5.77 2.30 10.76
C HIS A 19 4.71 1.40 10.14
N ARG A 20 4.12 1.84 9.05
CA ARG A 20 3.15 1.06 8.28
C ARG A 20 3.57 1.03 6.83
N VAL A 21 3.36 -0.13 6.19
CA VAL A 21 3.67 -0.31 4.77
C VAL A 21 2.47 -0.96 4.10
N PHE A 22 1.94 -0.31 3.06
CA PHE A 22 0.92 -0.90 2.20
C PHE A 22 1.59 -1.57 1.01
N TYR A 23 1.26 -2.83 0.75
CA TYR A 23 1.90 -3.58 -0.33
C TYR A 23 0.93 -4.56 -0.97
N VAL A 24 1.28 -4.99 -2.19
CA VAL A 24 0.52 -5.99 -2.94
C VAL A 24 1.47 -7.14 -3.25
N ALA A 25 1.08 -8.36 -2.86
CA ALA A 25 1.91 -9.56 -3.03
C ALA A 25 1.25 -10.62 -3.91
N LYS A 26 0.13 -10.29 -4.58
CA LYS A 26 -0.64 -11.27 -5.35
C LYS A 26 -0.08 -11.52 -6.75
N PHE A 27 0.88 -10.73 -7.20
CA PHE A 27 1.44 -10.89 -8.55
C PHE A 27 2.66 -11.80 -8.51
N ARG A 28 2.81 -12.60 -9.57
CA ARG A 28 3.88 -13.61 -9.62
C ARG A 28 5.27 -12.98 -9.74
N GLU A 29 5.36 -11.85 -10.40
CA GLU A 29 6.65 -11.25 -10.74
C GLU A 29 7.29 -10.50 -9.58
N ALA A 30 6.51 -9.96 -8.64
CA ALA A 30 7.09 -9.12 -7.59
C ALA A 30 6.08 -8.76 -6.51
N VAL A 31 6.60 -8.32 -5.37
CA VAL A 31 5.83 -7.62 -4.35
C VAL A 31 5.96 -6.12 -4.63
N TYR A 32 4.83 -5.44 -4.72
CA TYR A 32 4.80 -4.01 -5.00
C TYR A 32 4.48 -3.22 -3.74
N VAL A 33 5.41 -2.37 -3.31
CA VAL A 33 5.17 -1.48 -2.18
C VAL A 33 4.48 -0.23 -2.70
N LEU A 34 3.29 0.04 -2.17
CA LEU A 34 2.49 1.19 -2.61
C LEU A 34 2.86 2.44 -1.85
N HIS A 35 3.00 2.32 -0.51
CA HIS A 35 3.22 3.47 0.33
C HIS A 35 3.75 3.01 1.69
N ALA A 36 4.77 3.67 2.18
CA ALA A 36 5.32 3.43 3.51
C ALA A 36 5.32 4.76 4.26
N PHE A 37 4.91 4.72 5.53
CA PHE A 37 4.81 5.94 6.31
C PHE A 37 4.99 5.67 7.79
N GLU A 38 5.34 6.71 8.53
CA GLU A 38 5.44 6.69 9.99
C GLU A 38 4.08 7.03 10.57
N LYS A 39 3.56 6.15 11.43
CA LYS A 39 2.25 6.35 12.04
C LYS A 39 2.41 7.03 13.39
N LYS A 40 1.97 8.27 13.48
CA LYS A 40 2.08 9.08 14.69
C LYS A 40 0.80 9.11 15.52
N ARG A 41 -0.31 8.61 14.98
CA ARG A 41 -1.63 8.63 15.61
C ARG A 41 -2.23 7.23 15.61
N GLN A 42 -3.27 7.02 16.41
CA GLN A 42 -3.93 5.73 16.50
C GLN A 42 -4.59 5.31 15.19
N LYS A 43 -5.10 6.26 14.43
CA LYS A 43 -5.73 5.97 13.15
C LYS A 43 -4.81 6.34 12.00
N THR A 44 -4.81 5.52 10.95
CA THR A 44 -4.13 5.86 9.71
C THR A 44 -4.79 7.10 9.11
N SER A 45 -3.99 8.10 8.75
CA SER A 45 -4.53 9.35 8.22
C SER A 45 -5.20 9.11 6.87
N LYS A 46 -6.23 9.90 6.59
CA LYS A 46 -6.94 9.84 5.32
C LYS A 46 -5.99 10.09 4.15
N GLN A 47 -5.03 11.00 4.34
CA GLN A 47 -4.04 11.32 3.31
C GLN A 47 -3.20 10.10 2.94
N ASN A 48 -2.76 9.31 3.93
CA ASN A 48 -1.98 8.11 3.65
C ASN A 48 -2.82 7.04 2.95
N ILE A 49 -4.09 6.91 3.31
CA ILE A 49 -5.00 5.98 2.64
C ILE A 49 -5.20 6.39 1.19
N GLU A 50 -5.41 7.68 0.93
CA GLU A 50 -5.60 8.19 -0.42
C GLU A 50 -4.36 8.00 -1.29
N LEU A 51 -3.17 8.21 -0.73
CA LEU A 51 -1.93 7.95 -1.44
C LEU A 51 -1.80 6.47 -1.79
N GLY A 52 -2.13 5.58 -0.86
CA GLY A 52 -2.11 4.15 -1.12
C GLY A 52 -3.05 3.76 -2.25
N ARG A 53 -4.26 4.33 -2.25
CA ARG A 53 -5.24 4.07 -3.31
C ARG A 53 -4.76 4.58 -4.66
N ALA A 54 -4.16 5.77 -4.70
CA ALA A 54 -3.65 6.35 -5.94
C ALA A 54 -2.52 5.48 -6.49
N ARG A 55 -1.61 5.01 -5.63
CA ARG A 55 -0.51 4.15 -6.05
C ARG A 55 -1.02 2.81 -6.57
N LEU A 56 -2.02 2.22 -5.91
CA LEU A 56 -2.64 1.00 -6.39
C LEU A 56 -3.26 1.19 -7.77
N SER A 57 -3.98 2.28 -7.97
CA SER A 57 -4.59 2.60 -9.25
C SER A 57 -3.55 2.73 -10.34
N GLN A 58 -2.44 3.41 -10.05
CA GLN A 58 -1.33 3.56 -10.99
C GLN A 58 -0.70 2.22 -11.34
N LEU A 59 -0.49 1.37 -10.34
CA LEU A 59 0.07 0.04 -10.54
C LEU A 59 -0.80 -0.80 -11.48
N LEU A 60 -2.11 -0.84 -11.22
CA LEU A 60 -3.04 -1.64 -12.00
C LEU A 60 -3.13 -1.12 -13.45
N ALA A 61 -3.12 0.19 -13.62
CA ALA A 61 -3.14 0.80 -14.95
C ALA A 61 -1.87 0.45 -15.72
N GLN A 62 -0.71 0.52 -15.06
CA GLN A 62 0.57 0.21 -15.68
C GLN A 62 0.65 -1.27 -16.08
N ARG A 63 0.17 -2.17 -15.22
CA ARG A 63 0.14 -3.60 -15.53
C ARG A 63 -0.76 -3.89 -16.72
N ARG A 64 -1.89 -3.21 -16.81
CA ARG A 64 -2.83 -3.37 -17.94
C ARG A 64 -2.18 -2.97 -19.25
N ARG A 65 -1.36 -1.90 -19.27
CA ARG A 65 -0.61 -1.48 -20.44
C ARG A 65 0.41 -2.52 -20.86
N ASN A 66 1.12 -3.09 -19.88
CA ASN A 66 2.19 -4.04 -20.16
C ASN A 66 1.67 -5.39 -20.62
N ASP A 67 0.45 -5.74 -20.22
CA ASP A 67 -0.18 -7.01 -20.63
C ASP A 67 -0.87 -6.89 -21.99
N GLY A 68 -1.09 -5.71 -22.45
CA GLY A 68 -1.74 -5.46 -23.73
C GLY A 68 -0.75 -5.41 -24.84
#